data_dbc60a85fce4e1e95e70b716dc9793de
#
_entry.id   dbc60a85fce4e1e95e70b716dc9793de
#
_cell.length_a   1.000
_cell.length_b   1.000
_cell.length_c   1.000
_cell.angle_alpha   90.00
_cell.angle_beta   90.00
_cell.angle_gamma   90.00
#
_symmetry.space_group_name_H-M   'P 1'
#
loop_
_entity.id
_entity.type
_entity.pdbx_description
1 polymer ?
#
loop_
_entity_poly.entity_id
_entity_poly.type
_entity_poly.pdbx_seq_one_letter_code
_entity_poly.pdbx_strand_id
1 'polypeptide(L)' 'METLKFKTNIKCGGCVATVTPFLNSEKSVEKWQVDTNNPDKILTVEGSTVSEQEVVEAVEKAGFKIEPLQ' A
#
# COMPACT_ATOMS: atom_id res chain seq x y z
N MET A 1 7.52 -15.57 0.47
CA MET A 1 7.06 -14.16 0.49
C MET A 1 5.71 -14.07 1.14
N GLU A 2 5.52 -13.05 1.94
CA GLU A 2 4.23 -12.77 2.54
C GLU A 2 3.47 -11.78 1.67
N THR A 3 2.16 -11.92 1.66
CA THR A 3 1.28 -10.99 0.93
C THR A 3 0.31 -10.37 1.92
N LEU A 4 0.28 -9.04 1.95
CA LEU A 4 -0.63 -8.30 2.80
C LEU A 4 -1.57 -7.48 1.94
N LYS A 5 -2.82 -7.39 2.36
CA LYS A 5 -3.82 -6.60 1.65
C LYS A 5 -4.41 -5.56 2.57
N PHE A 6 -4.68 -4.39 2.00
CA PHE A 6 -5.20 -3.25 2.76
C PHE A 6 -6.29 -2.56 1.98
N LYS A 7 -7.26 -2.04 2.71
CA LYS A 7 -8.28 -1.19 2.14
C LYS A 7 -7.79 0.25 2.26
N THR A 8 -7.81 0.98 1.15
CA THR A 8 -7.29 2.34 1.11
C THR A 8 -8.27 3.29 0.43
N ASN A 9 -7.91 4.57 0.42
CA ASN A 9 -8.65 5.57 -0.37
C ASN A 9 -7.80 6.09 -1.53
N ILE A 10 -6.89 5.28 -2.03
CA ILE A 10 -6.07 5.62 -3.20
C ILE A 10 -6.94 5.46 -4.45
N LYS A 11 -7.46 6.56 -4.95
CA LYS A 11 -8.54 6.53 -5.95
C LYS A 11 -8.12 6.63 -7.40
N CYS A 12 -6.96 7.15 -7.69
CA CYS A 12 -6.59 7.47 -9.07
C CYS A 12 -5.10 7.28 -9.31
N GLY A 13 -4.70 7.39 -10.58
CA GLY A 13 -3.31 7.27 -10.97
C GLY A 13 -2.40 8.29 -10.30
N GLY A 14 -2.89 9.51 -10.10
CA GLY A 14 -2.13 10.54 -9.39
C GLY A 14 -1.89 10.16 -7.94
N CYS A 15 -2.89 9.54 -7.31
CA CYS A 15 -2.75 9.08 -5.94
C CYS A 15 -1.75 7.93 -5.85
N VAL A 16 -1.80 7.01 -6.80
CA VAL A 16 -0.82 5.91 -6.88
C VAL A 16 0.59 6.48 -7.03
N ALA A 17 0.74 7.48 -7.90
CA ALA A 17 2.04 8.13 -8.10
C ALA A 17 2.54 8.80 -6.82
N THR A 18 1.64 9.34 -6.01
CA THR A 18 2.00 9.99 -4.74
C THR A 18 2.54 8.97 -3.74
N VAL A 19 1.95 7.78 -3.65
CA VAL A 19 2.41 6.77 -2.69
C VAL A 19 3.63 6.00 -3.20
N THR A 20 3.90 6.04 -4.50
CA THR A 20 5.01 5.31 -5.10
C THR A 20 6.35 5.53 -4.39
N PRO A 21 6.82 6.78 -4.19
CA PRO A 21 8.11 6.97 -3.51
C PRO A 21 8.09 6.48 -2.08
N PHE A 22 6.95 6.58 -1.40
CA PHE A 22 6.86 6.13 -0.02
C PHE A 22 6.95 4.61 0.09
N LEU A 23 6.25 3.90 -0.78
CA LEU A 23 6.29 2.44 -0.77
C LEU A 23 7.62 1.90 -1.30
N ASN A 24 8.18 2.56 -2.31
CA ASN A 24 9.47 2.14 -2.86
C ASN A 24 10.62 2.35 -1.89
N SER A 25 10.48 3.26 -0.93
CA SER A 25 11.51 3.50 0.07
C SER A 25 11.46 2.47 1.21
N GLU A 26 10.40 1.68 1.29
CA GLU A 26 10.29 0.63 2.29
C GLU A 26 11.03 -0.62 1.82
N LYS A 27 12.14 -0.92 2.46
CA LYS A 27 12.98 -2.06 2.06
C LYS A 27 12.28 -3.40 2.23
N SER A 28 11.34 -3.49 3.13
CA SER A 28 10.60 -4.73 3.37
C SER A 28 9.58 -5.01 2.28
N VAL A 29 9.21 -4.00 1.49
CA VAL A 29 8.24 -4.16 0.41
C VAL A 29 8.99 -4.45 -0.89
N GLU A 30 8.81 -5.65 -1.42
CA GLU A 30 9.45 -6.05 -2.68
C GLU A 30 8.56 -5.74 -3.88
N LYS A 31 7.27 -5.94 -3.71
CA LYS A 31 6.27 -5.62 -4.74
C LYS A 31 5.04 -5.05 -4.10
N TRP A 32 4.36 -4.19 -4.83
CA TRP A 32 3.07 -3.66 -4.39
C TRP A 32 2.26 -3.24 -5.60
N GLN A 33 0.95 -3.25 -5.44
CA GLN A 33 0.06 -2.70 -6.46
C GLN A 33 -1.26 -2.30 -5.81
N VAL A 34 -1.96 -1.38 -6.45
CA VAL A 34 -3.25 -0.90 -6.00
C VAL A 34 -4.29 -1.28 -7.04
N ASP A 35 -5.35 -1.96 -6.61
CA ASP A 35 -6.47 -2.28 -7.47
C ASP A 35 -7.47 -1.13 -7.45
N THR A 36 -7.29 -0.19 -8.35
CA THR A 36 -8.15 1.00 -8.41
C THR A 36 -9.52 0.71 -9.00
N ASN A 37 -9.70 -0.45 -9.59
CA ASN A 37 -11.01 -0.88 -10.11
C ASN A 37 -11.91 -1.41 -9.01
N ASN A 38 -11.33 -1.78 -7.88
CA ASN A 38 -12.08 -2.26 -6.73
C ASN A 38 -12.62 -1.04 -5.95
N PRO A 39 -13.89 -1.05 -5.54
CA PRO A 39 -14.43 0.07 -4.74
C PRO A 39 -13.66 0.33 -3.47
N ASP A 40 -13.04 -0.70 -2.89
CA ASP A 40 -12.26 -0.57 -1.67
C ASP A 40 -10.81 -0.14 -1.92
N LYS A 41 -10.42 0.01 -3.19
CA LYS A 41 -9.06 0.42 -3.56
C LYS A 41 -8.00 -0.40 -2.83
N ILE A 42 -8.02 -1.70 -3.07
CA ILE A 42 -7.19 -2.65 -2.35
C ILE A 42 -5.71 -2.49 -2.71
N LEU A 43 -4.88 -2.27 -1.71
CA LEU A 43 -3.44 -2.25 -1.86
C LEU A 43 -2.91 -3.62 -1.48
N THR A 44 -2.19 -4.25 -2.40
CA THR A 44 -1.53 -5.54 -2.17
C THR A 44 -0.04 -5.32 -2.10
N VAL A 45 0.59 -5.79 -1.02
CA VAL A 45 2.03 -5.66 -0.81
C VAL A 45 2.62 -7.04 -0.61
N GLU A 46 3.78 -7.29 -1.20
CA GLU A 46 4.48 -8.56 -1.07
C GLU A 46 5.93 -8.33 -0.66
N GLY A 47 6.43 -9.20 0.20
CA GLY A 47 7.83 -9.14 0.61
C GLY A 47 8.14 -10.22 1.62
N SER A 48 9.45 -10.50 1.79
CA SER A 48 9.91 -11.53 2.73
C SER A 48 9.74 -11.11 4.18
N THR A 49 9.92 -9.83 4.45
CA THR A 49 9.87 -9.28 5.81
C THR A 49 8.88 -8.13 5.91
N VAL A 50 7.91 -8.10 5.00
CA VAL A 50 6.94 -7.02 4.97
C VAL A 50 6.13 -6.98 6.26
N SER A 51 5.94 -5.78 6.79
CA SER A 51 5.22 -5.55 8.02
C SER A 51 4.01 -4.67 7.75
N GLU A 52 2.87 -5.06 8.32
CA GLU A 52 1.66 -4.28 8.22
C GLU A 52 1.89 -2.84 8.70
N GLN A 53 2.56 -2.69 9.83
CA GLN A 53 2.81 -1.37 10.40
C GLN A 53 3.63 -0.48 9.48
N GLU A 54 4.66 -1.03 8.84
CA GLU A 54 5.49 -0.25 7.92
C GLU A 54 4.69 0.24 6.71
N VAL A 55 3.83 -0.62 6.18
CA VAL A 55 2.98 -0.25 5.05
C VAL A 55 1.98 0.82 5.45
N VAL A 56 1.35 0.66 6.60
CA VAL A 56 0.39 1.64 7.13
C VAL A 56 1.07 3.00 7.28
N GLU A 57 2.25 3.02 7.89
CA GLU A 57 2.98 4.28 8.08
C GLU A 57 3.34 4.94 6.76
N ALA A 58 3.79 4.16 5.78
CA ALA A 58 4.18 4.70 4.48
C ALA A 58 2.99 5.38 3.79
N VAL A 59 1.84 4.72 3.79
CA VAL A 59 0.65 5.25 3.14
C VAL A 59 0.11 6.48 3.90
N GLU A 60 0.13 6.43 5.22
CA GLU A 60 -0.32 7.57 6.02
C GLU A 60 0.58 8.79 5.82
N LYS A 61 1.87 8.58 5.69
CA LYS A 61 2.81 9.68 5.41
C LYS A 61 2.52 10.33 4.07
N ALA A 62 2.03 9.55 3.12
CA ALA A 62 1.64 10.07 1.82
C ALA A 62 0.31 10.83 1.87
N GLY A 63 -0.39 10.79 2.98
CA GLY A 63 -1.64 11.54 3.18
C GLY A 63 -2.90 10.75 2.86
N PHE A 64 -2.80 9.42 2.81
CA PHE A 64 -3.97 8.58 2.52
C PHE A 64 -4.39 7.78 3.74
N LYS A 65 -5.60 7.25 3.67
CA LYS A 65 -6.12 6.37 4.71
C LYS A 65 -5.89 4.93 4.30
N ILE A 66 -5.64 4.08 5.29
CA ILE A 66 -5.36 2.67 5.05
C ILE A 66 -5.84 1.84 6.25
N GLU A 67 -6.40 0.68 5.96
CA GLU A 67 -6.86 -0.25 6.96
C GLU A 67 -6.45 -1.66 6.56
N PRO A 68 -5.96 -2.48 7.51
CA PRO A 68 -5.65 -3.87 7.19
C PRO A 68 -6.93 -4.62 6.80
N LEU A 69 -6.80 -5.45 5.78
CA LEU A 69 -7.92 -6.23 5.28
C LEU A 69 -7.77 -7.66 5.76
N GLN A 70 -8.41 -7.97 6.87
CA GLN A 70 -8.32 -9.32 7.42
C GLN A 70 -9.62 -9.77 8.00
#